data_1f7802fed9aab2186a71564263cd7dc1
#
_entry.id   1f7802fed9aab2186a71564263cd7dc1
#
_cell.length_a   1.000
_cell.length_b   1.000
_cell.length_c   1.000
_cell.angle_alpha   90.00
_cell.angle_beta   90.00
_cell.angle_gamma   90.00
#
_symmetry.space_group_name_H-M   'P 1'
#
loop_
_entity.id
_entity.type
_entity.pdbx_description
1 polymer ?
#
loop_
_entity_poly.entity_id
_entity_poly.type
_entity_poly.pdbx_seq_one_letter_code
_entity_poly.pdbx_strand_id
1 'polypeptide(L)'
;FTTILSWVVPPLIFIVVLQFFARRSMGGGAQGALSFTKSKAKVYVPDEESRVTFADVAGVDEAKDELTEIVDFLKTPERYAEIGARIPKGVLLVGPPGTGKTLLSKAVAGEAEVPFFIISGSEFVELFVGAGAARVRDLFEEAKKKAPCIIFIDELDAIGKSRSGSMGVV
;
A
#
# COMPACT_ATOMS: atom_id res chain seq x y z
N PHE A 1 5.69 -25.98 -61.37
CA PHE A 1 6.19 -25.68 -60.02
C PHE A 1 5.99 -24.21 -59.64
N THR A 2 6.16 -23.29 -60.58
CA THR A 2 6.01 -21.84 -60.33
C THR A 2 4.58 -21.40 -59.98
N THR A 3 3.58 -22.02 -60.58
CA THR A 3 2.14 -21.71 -60.35
C THR A 3 1.65 -22.13 -58.97
N ILE A 4 2.10 -23.26 -58.42
CA ILE A 4 1.76 -23.72 -57.10
C ILE A 4 2.40 -22.82 -56.03
N LEU A 5 3.63 -22.39 -56.27
CA LEU A 5 4.35 -21.49 -55.34
C LEU A 5 3.68 -20.11 -55.24
N SER A 6 3.19 -19.58 -56.37
CA SER A 6 2.47 -18.28 -56.42
C SER A 6 1.16 -18.29 -55.66
N TRP A 7 0.52 -19.44 -55.49
CA TRP A 7 -0.77 -19.55 -54.75
C TRP A 7 -0.61 -19.85 -53.26
N VAL A 8 0.49 -20.51 -52.88
CA VAL A 8 0.70 -20.93 -51.48
C VAL A 8 1.48 -19.89 -50.67
N VAL A 9 2.43 -19.19 -51.32
CA VAL A 9 3.26 -18.20 -50.60
C VAL A 9 2.51 -17.02 -50.01
N PRO A 10 1.54 -16.36 -50.71
CA PRO A 10 0.84 -15.22 -50.15
C PRO A 10 0.03 -15.56 -48.86
N PRO A 11 -0.80 -16.63 -48.80
CA PRO A 11 -1.51 -16.96 -47.59
C PRO A 11 -0.58 -17.37 -46.43
N LEU A 12 0.57 -17.98 -46.71
CA LEU A 12 1.53 -18.37 -45.69
C LEU A 12 2.21 -17.14 -45.08
N ILE A 13 2.60 -16.15 -45.91
CA ILE A 13 3.09 -14.84 -45.40
C ILE A 13 2.01 -14.14 -44.58
N PHE A 14 0.77 -14.15 -45.03
CA PHE A 14 -0.34 -13.53 -44.29
C PHE A 14 -0.54 -14.16 -42.91
N ILE A 15 -0.49 -15.50 -42.80
CA ILE A 15 -0.59 -16.22 -41.52
C ILE A 15 0.58 -15.87 -40.60
N VAL A 16 1.82 -15.79 -41.12
CA VAL A 16 2.99 -15.41 -40.32
C VAL A 16 2.90 -13.99 -39.82
N VAL A 17 2.46 -13.05 -40.67
CA VAL A 17 2.23 -11.65 -40.29
C VAL A 17 1.13 -11.54 -39.25
N LEU A 18 0.03 -12.28 -39.46
CA LEU A 18 -1.10 -12.30 -38.49
C LEU A 18 -0.66 -12.85 -37.12
N GLN A 19 0.12 -13.94 -37.11
CA GLN A 19 0.68 -14.49 -35.87
C GLN A 19 1.65 -13.52 -35.18
N PHE A 20 2.48 -12.83 -35.97
CA PHE A 20 3.40 -11.82 -35.42
C PHE A 20 2.64 -10.65 -34.80
N PHE A 21 1.59 -10.15 -35.47
CA PHE A 21 0.72 -9.11 -34.92
C PHE A 21 -0.10 -9.58 -33.71
N ALA A 22 -0.63 -10.81 -33.75
CA ALA A 22 -1.38 -11.38 -32.64
C ALA A 22 -0.49 -11.57 -31.41
N ARG A 23 0.74 -12.05 -31.57
CA ARG A 23 1.70 -12.16 -30.46
C ARG A 23 2.07 -10.79 -29.87
N ARG A 24 2.16 -9.78 -30.72
CA ARG A 24 2.47 -8.40 -30.27
C ARG A 24 1.27 -7.72 -29.63
N SER A 25 0.06 -8.00 -30.09
CA SER A 25 -1.19 -7.46 -29.56
C SER A 25 -1.66 -8.18 -28.28
N MET A 26 -1.47 -9.49 -28.17
CA MET A 26 -1.86 -10.26 -26.98
C MET A 26 -0.84 -10.17 -25.83
N GLY A 27 0.42 -9.78 -26.11
CA GLY A 27 1.44 -9.58 -25.05
C GLY A 27 1.29 -8.29 -24.23
N GLY A 28 0.54 -7.30 -24.72
CA GLY A 28 0.42 -5.98 -24.08
C GLY A 28 -0.91 -5.66 -23.44
N GLY A 29 -2.00 -6.33 -23.83
CA GLY A 29 -3.35 -5.91 -23.46
C GLY A 29 -3.91 -6.51 -22.17
N ALA A 30 -3.58 -7.74 -21.86
CA ALA A 30 -4.14 -8.43 -20.69
C ALA A 30 -3.39 -8.15 -19.39
N GLN A 31 -2.09 -7.87 -19.46
CA GLN A 31 -1.29 -7.49 -18.27
C GLN A 31 -1.48 -6.03 -17.88
N GLY A 32 -1.84 -5.14 -18.82
CA GLY A 32 -2.14 -3.73 -18.54
C GLY A 32 -3.44 -3.54 -17.77
N ALA A 33 -4.47 -4.34 -18.03
CA ALA A 33 -5.77 -4.23 -17.36
C ALA A 33 -5.74 -4.75 -15.91
N LEU A 34 -4.85 -5.69 -15.58
CA LEU A 34 -4.70 -6.22 -14.22
C LEU A 34 -3.76 -5.39 -13.34
N SER A 35 -2.99 -4.46 -13.92
CA SER A 35 -2.10 -3.58 -13.14
C SER A 35 -2.83 -2.41 -12.47
N PHE A 36 -4.07 -2.09 -12.88
CA PHE A 36 -4.89 -1.06 -12.23
C PHE A 36 -5.45 -1.48 -10.87
N THR A 37 -5.41 -2.76 -10.53
CA THR A 37 -5.90 -3.29 -9.24
C THR A 37 -4.81 -3.41 -8.17
N LYS A 38 -3.53 -3.25 -8.52
CA LYS A 38 -2.47 -3.26 -7.50
C LYS A 38 -2.57 -2.02 -6.62
N SER A 39 -2.61 -2.24 -5.32
CA SER A 39 -2.58 -1.18 -4.32
C SER A 39 -1.45 -0.20 -4.61
N LYS A 40 -1.78 1.10 -4.69
CA LYS A 40 -0.80 2.20 -4.79
C LYS A 40 -0.22 2.58 -3.42
N ALA A 41 -0.33 1.71 -2.42
CA ALA A 41 0.29 1.96 -1.14
C ALA A 41 1.76 2.29 -1.36
N LYS A 42 2.18 3.49 -0.97
CA LYS A 42 3.57 3.89 -1.03
C LYS A 42 4.30 3.19 0.10
N VAL A 43 5.17 2.26 -0.24
CA VAL A 43 6.09 1.66 0.71
C VAL A 43 7.25 2.64 0.87
N TYR A 44 7.39 3.21 2.03
CA TYR A 44 8.56 3.97 2.41
C TYR A 44 9.46 3.03 3.21
N VAL A 45 10.55 2.60 2.61
CA VAL A 45 11.66 1.94 3.30
C VAL A 45 12.65 3.05 3.61
N PRO A 46 12.88 3.40 4.87
CA PRO A 46 13.85 4.44 5.21
C PRO A 46 15.24 3.97 4.78
N ASP A 47 15.84 4.64 3.80
CA ASP A 47 17.29 4.57 3.61
C ASP A 47 17.97 5.33 4.74
N GLU A 48 19.17 4.94 5.13
CA GLU A 48 19.89 5.57 6.26
C GLU A 48 20.00 7.09 6.14
N GLU A 49 20.14 7.62 4.91
CA GLU A 49 20.26 9.06 4.65
C GLU A 49 18.92 9.83 4.73
N SER A 50 17.77 9.16 4.60
CA SER A 50 16.43 9.78 4.60
C SER A 50 15.59 9.40 5.81
N ARG A 51 16.20 8.75 6.82
CA ARG A 51 15.50 8.29 8.01
C ARG A 51 15.06 9.47 8.87
N VAL A 52 13.75 9.56 9.09
CA VAL A 52 13.17 10.51 10.06
C VAL A 52 13.16 9.85 11.42
N THR A 53 13.63 10.56 12.44
CA THR A 53 13.71 10.10 13.84
C THR A 53 12.96 11.03 14.79
N PHE A 54 12.85 10.69 16.06
CA PHE A 54 12.24 11.59 17.07
C PHE A 54 12.99 12.90 17.25
N ALA A 55 14.27 12.97 16.86
CA ALA A 55 15.05 14.20 16.88
C ALA A 55 14.56 15.23 15.84
N ASP A 56 13.96 14.75 14.75
CA ASP A 56 13.41 15.59 13.66
C ASP A 56 12.01 16.12 14.00
N VAL A 57 11.39 15.63 15.07
CA VAL A 57 10.06 16.04 15.52
C VAL A 57 10.21 16.99 16.70
N ALA A 58 9.83 18.24 16.53
CA ALA A 58 9.82 19.24 17.60
C ALA A 58 8.52 19.23 18.38
N GLY A 59 8.59 19.40 19.69
CA GLY A 59 7.43 19.38 20.59
C GLY A 59 6.84 17.97 20.74
N VAL A 60 5.61 17.87 21.26
CA VAL A 60 4.86 16.62 21.45
C VAL A 60 5.61 15.56 22.28
N ASP A 61 6.37 15.98 23.30
CA ASP A 61 7.26 15.09 24.07
C ASP A 61 6.44 13.98 24.77
N GLU A 62 5.27 14.27 25.31
CA GLU A 62 4.37 13.25 25.89
C GLU A 62 3.98 12.16 24.87
N ALA A 63 3.68 12.56 23.64
CA ALA A 63 3.34 11.59 22.60
C ALA A 63 4.54 10.76 22.15
N LYS A 64 5.74 11.34 22.17
CA LYS A 64 6.99 10.60 21.89
C LYS A 64 7.25 9.55 22.97
N ASP A 65 7.07 9.91 24.24
CA ASP A 65 7.28 9.01 25.36
C ASP A 65 6.34 7.79 25.27
N GLU A 66 5.06 8.01 24.99
CA GLU A 66 4.06 6.92 24.78
C GLU A 66 4.42 6.05 23.57
N LEU A 67 4.92 6.65 22.50
CA LEU A 67 5.28 5.90 21.28
C LEU A 67 6.61 5.19 21.41
N THR A 68 7.47 5.56 22.37
CA THR A 68 8.72 4.86 22.63
C THR A 68 8.49 3.40 23.04
N GLU A 69 7.42 3.12 23.79
CA GLU A 69 7.04 1.74 24.12
C GLU A 69 6.73 0.89 22.87
N ILE A 70 6.08 1.52 21.89
CA ILE A 70 5.80 0.87 20.60
C ILE A 70 7.09 0.62 19.81
N VAL A 71 8.01 1.57 19.82
CA VAL A 71 9.34 1.42 19.19
C VAL A 71 10.10 0.25 19.82
N ASP A 72 10.15 0.19 21.14
CA ASP A 72 10.85 -0.87 21.89
C ASP A 72 10.26 -2.25 21.57
N PHE A 73 8.93 -2.33 21.48
CA PHE A 73 8.26 -3.55 21.04
C PHE A 73 8.63 -3.98 19.62
N LEU A 74 8.63 -3.05 18.67
CA LEU A 74 8.96 -3.36 17.29
C LEU A 74 10.41 -3.80 17.14
N LYS A 75 11.31 -3.27 17.98
CA LYS A 75 12.73 -3.68 18.03
C LYS A 75 12.95 -5.05 18.66
N THR A 76 12.23 -5.34 19.73
CA THR A 76 12.46 -6.55 20.55
C THR A 76 11.14 -7.27 20.89
N PRO A 77 10.40 -7.77 19.89
CA PRO A 77 9.09 -8.38 20.11
C PRO A 77 9.16 -9.64 20.99
N GLU A 78 10.27 -10.39 20.96
CA GLU A 78 10.46 -11.62 21.72
C GLU A 78 10.41 -11.38 23.22
N ARG A 79 11.04 -10.31 23.71
CA ARG A 79 11.04 -9.93 25.12
C ARG A 79 9.61 -9.70 25.67
N TYR A 80 8.77 -9.08 24.87
CA TYR A 80 7.37 -8.82 25.25
C TYR A 80 6.52 -10.09 25.21
N ALA A 81 6.80 -10.99 24.27
CA ALA A 81 6.14 -12.29 24.19
C ALA A 81 6.46 -13.19 25.41
N GLU A 82 7.71 -13.20 25.88
CA GLU A 82 8.16 -13.97 27.04
C GLU A 82 7.43 -13.59 28.33
N ILE A 83 7.18 -12.30 28.54
CA ILE A 83 6.46 -11.80 29.72
C ILE A 83 4.94 -11.81 29.55
N GLY A 84 4.42 -12.31 28.40
CA GLY A 84 3.00 -12.36 28.10
C GLY A 84 2.33 -10.98 27.92
N ALA A 85 3.10 -9.95 27.60
CA ALA A 85 2.59 -8.61 27.36
C ALA A 85 1.71 -8.58 26.10
N ARG A 86 0.56 -7.93 26.21
CA ARG A 86 -0.34 -7.69 25.06
C ARG A 86 -0.10 -6.29 24.55
N ILE A 87 0.46 -6.20 23.35
CA ILE A 87 0.72 -4.93 22.70
C ILE A 87 -0.50 -4.46 21.92
N PRO A 88 -0.80 -3.17 21.93
CA PRO A 88 -1.88 -2.62 21.11
C PRO A 88 -1.60 -2.88 19.63
N LYS A 89 -2.58 -3.44 18.93
CA LYS A 89 -2.48 -3.71 17.49
C LYS A 89 -2.60 -2.46 16.62
N GLY A 90 -2.92 -1.32 17.23
CA GLY A 90 -3.02 -0.04 16.56
C GLY A 90 -3.06 1.12 17.55
N VAL A 91 -2.61 2.26 17.08
CA VAL A 91 -2.58 3.53 17.80
C VAL A 91 -3.36 4.56 16.99
N LEU A 92 -4.19 5.36 17.66
CA LEU A 92 -4.94 6.45 17.03
C LEU A 92 -4.27 7.79 17.38
N LEU A 93 -3.75 8.48 16.36
CA LEU A 93 -3.22 9.83 16.50
C LEU A 93 -4.32 10.87 16.27
N VAL A 94 -4.72 11.58 17.29
CA VAL A 94 -5.77 12.61 17.24
C VAL A 94 -5.14 13.99 17.38
N GLY A 95 -5.59 14.93 16.54
CA GLY A 95 -5.13 16.31 16.61
C GLY A 95 -5.53 17.12 15.38
N PRO A 96 -5.43 18.47 15.42
CA PRO A 96 -5.72 19.34 14.30
C PRO A 96 -4.86 19.01 13.05
N PRO A 97 -5.29 19.41 11.84
CA PRO A 97 -4.47 19.28 10.66
C PRO A 97 -3.16 20.10 10.82
N GLY A 98 -2.07 19.60 10.25
CA GLY A 98 -0.76 20.27 10.30
C GLY A 98 0.04 20.10 11.59
N THR A 99 -0.42 19.32 12.56
CA THR A 99 0.31 19.07 13.84
C THR A 99 1.45 18.04 13.72
N GLY A 100 1.77 17.57 12.54
CA GLY A 100 2.90 16.64 12.33
C GLY A 100 2.60 15.17 12.58
N LYS A 101 1.33 14.74 12.64
CA LYS A 101 0.96 13.32 12.87
C LYS A 101 1.65 12.35 11.91
N THR A 102 1.69 12.68 10.63
CA THR A 102 2.36 11.86 9.61
C THR A 102 3.88 11.84 9.81
N LEU A 103 4.48 12.95 10.21
CA LEU A 103 5.91 13.06 10.52
C LEU A 103 6.26 12.21 11.74
N LEU A 104 5.47 12.32 12.80
CA LEU A 104 5.62 11.54 14.03
C LEU A 104 5.53 10.03 13.75
N SER A 105 4.56 9.60 12.92
CA SER A 105 4.43 8.19 12.54
C SER A 105 5.63 7.68 11.74
N LYS A 106 6.21 8.51 10.87
CA LYS A 106 7.45 8.19 10.16
C LYS A 106 8.63 8.10 11.11
N ALA A 107 8.69 8.99 12.12
CA ALA A 107 9.74 8.96 13.13
C ALA A 107 9.70 7.67 13.95
N VAL A 108 8.51 7.19 14.33
CA VAL A 108 8.35 5.88 15.00
C VAL A 108 8.92 4.75 14.13
N ALA A 109 8.62 4.74 12.85
CA ALA A 109 9.14 3.72 11.93
C ALA A 109 10.66 3.81 11.75
N GLY A 110 11.19 5.04 11.70
CA GLY A 110 12.61 5.30 11.62
C GLY A 110 13.35 4.89 12.90
N GLU A 111 12.82 5.21 14.07
CA GLU A 111 13.39 4.75 15.34
C GLU A 111 13.34 3.22 15.47
N ALA A 112 12.24 2.60 15.07
CA ALA A 112 12.08 1.14 15.14
C ALA A 112 12.83 0.40 14.02
N GLU A 113 13.34 1.10 13.01
CA GLU A 113 14.02 0.53 11.83
C GLU A 113 13.15 -0.47 11.04
N VAL A 114 11.86 -0.20 10.98
CA VAL A 114 10.89 -1.07 10.30
C VAL A 114 10.30 -0.39 9.05
N PRO A 115 9.85 -1.17 8.03
CA PRO A 115 9.16 -0.64 6.87
C PRO A 115 7.89 0.13 7.25
N PHE A 116 7.65 1.24 6.54
CA PHE A 116 6.51 2.12 6.74
C PHE A 116 5.62 2.13 5.48
N PHE A 117 4.37 1.75 5.64
CA PHE A 117 3.35 1.79 4.60
C PHE A 117 2.42 2.97 4.87
N ILE A 118 2.17 3.79 3.85
CA ILE A 118 1.23 4.91 3.95
C ILE A 118 0.12 4.75 2.92
N ILE A 119 -1.12 4.94 3.37
CA ILE A 119 -2.31 4.93 2.54
C ILE A 119 -3.30 5.99 3.06
N SER A 120 -4.05 6.63 2.15
CA SER A 120 -5.14 7.53 2.55
C SER A 120 -6.43 6.76 2.77
N GLY A 121 -7.19 7.12 3.80
CA GLY A 121 -8.53 6.60 4.06
C GLY A 121 -9.51 6.85 2.90
N SER A 122 -9.30 7.90 2.11
CA SER A 122 -10.08 8.18 0.91
C SER A 122 -9.92 7.11 -0.17
N GLU A 123 -8.76 6.44 -0.25
CA GLU A 123 -8.53 5.35 -1.20
C GLU A 123 -9.41 4.10 -0.91
N PHE A 124 -9.92 3.97 0.31
CA PHE A 124 -10.85 2.89 0.68
C PHE A 124 -12.29 3.15 0.25
N VAL A 125 -12.63 4.42 -0.01
CA VAL A 125 -14.01 4.87 -0.31
C VAL A 125 -14.26 4.98 -1.83
N GLU A 126 -13.26 4.69 -2.67
CA GLU A 126 -13.40 4.80 -4.11
C GLU A 126 -14.63 4.07 -4.66
N LEU A 127 -15.32 4.76 -5.57
CA LEU A 127 -16.67 4.54 -6.11
C LEU A 127 -16.95 3.16 -6.76
N PHE A 128 -15.98 2.26 -6.85
CA PHE A 128 -16.19 0.93 -7.41
C PHE A 128 -16.39 -0.09 -6.31
N VAL A 129 -17.60 -0.62 -6.23
CA VAL A 129 -17.99 -1.69 -5.30
C VAL A 129 -16.97 -2.85 -5.39
N GLY A 130 -16.24 -3.07 -4.31
CA GLY A 130 -15.25 -4.15 -4.20
C GLY A 130 -13.79 -3.77 -4.42
N ALA A 131 -13.48 -2.68 -5.13
CA ALA A 131 -12.08 -2.28 -5.38
C ALA A 131 -11.35 -1.82 -4.11
N GLY A 132 -12.04 -1.09 -3.23
CA GLY A 132 -11.47 -0.65 -1.95
C GLY A 132 -11.11 -1.81 -1.04
N ALA A 133 -11.99 -2.82 -0.92
CA ALA A 133 -11.74 -3.99 -0.08
C ALA A 133 -10.56 -4.84 -0.60
N ALA A 134 -10.39 -4.95 -1.92
CA ALA A 134 -9.26 -5.63 -2.53
C ALA A 134 -7.94 -4.91 -2.19
N ARG A 135 -7.90 -3.59 -2.33
CA ARG A 135 -6.70 -2.78 -2.01
C ARG A 135 -6.29 -2.91 -0.54
N VAL A 136 -7.25 -2.90 0.38
CA VAL A 136 -6.97 -3.13 1.81
C VAL A 136 -6.36 -4.51 2.02
N ARG A 137 -6.92 -5.54 1.40
CA ARG A 137 -6.38 -6.90 1.51
C ARG A 137 -4.95 -6.99 0.98
N ASP A 138 -4.71 -6.45 -0.21
CA ASP A 138 -3.39 -6.42 -0.84
C ASP A 138 -2.37 -5.68 0.03
N LEU A 139 -2.75 -4.53 0.61
CA LEU A 139 -1.90 -3.79 1.55
C LEU A 139 -1.49 -4.65 2.74
N PHE A 140 -2.45 -5.30 3.39
CA PHE A 140 -2.15 -6.14 4.56
C PHE A 140 -1.37 -7.40 4.19
N GLU A 141 -1.58 -7.96 3.00
CA GLU A 141 -0.78 -9.08 2.50
C GLU A 141 0.68 -8.69 2.25
N GLU A 142 0.91 -7.52 1.65
CA GLU A 142 2.26 -6.99 1.44
C GLU A 142 2.94 -6.63 2.78
N ALA A 143 2.21 -6.02 3.71
CA ALA A 143 2.72 -5.70 5.03
C ALA A 143 3.11 -6.96 5.82
N LYS A 144 2.29 -8.01 5.78
CA LYS A 144 2.62 -9.30 6.42
C LYS A 144 3.91 -9.93 5.91
N LYS A 145 4.23 -9.76 4.63
CA LYS A 145 5.49 -10.26 4.04
C LYS A 145 6.71 -9.51 4.55
N LYS A 146 6.52 -8.28 5.03
CA LYS A 146 7.57 -7.38 5.52
C LYS A 146 7.48 -7.12 7.02
N ALA A 147 6.79 -7.97 7.76
CA ALA A 147 6.68 -7.83 9.21
C ALA A 147 8.04 -8.07 9.90
N PRO A 148 8.36 -7.31 10.98
CA PRO A 148 7.55 -6.25 11.58
C PRO A 148 7.52 -4.98 10.72
N CYS A 149 6.36 -4.29 10.66
CA CYS A 149 6.18 -3.07 9.87
C CYS A 149 5.07 -2.20 10.45
N ILE A 150 5.04 -0.93 10.06
CA ILE A 150 3.99 0.01 10.42
C ILE A 150 3.12 0.32 9.20
N ILE A 151 1.79 0.27 9.37
CA ILE A 151 0.81 0.73 8.40
C ILE A 151 0.18 2.01 8.95
N PHE A 152 0.40 3.13 8.27
CA PHE A 152 -0.21 4.41 8.60
C PHE A 152 -1.38 4.69 7.65
N ILE A 153 -2.55 4.88 8.23
CA ILE A 153 -3.77 5.22 7.51
C ILE A 153 -4.08 6.68 7.80
N ASP A 154 -3.87 7.55 6.82
CA ASP A 154 -4.18 8.98 6.92
C ASP A 154 -5.66 9.23 6.59
N GLU A 155 -6.22 10.34 7.03
CA GLU A 155 -7.61 10.75 6.75
C GLU A 155 -8.65 9.69 7.07
N LEU A 156 -8.54 9.02 8.21
CA LEU A 156 -9.43 7.92 8.62
C LEU A 156 -10.91 8.34 8.67
N ASP A 157 -11.19 9.63 8.88
CA ASP A 157 -12.53 10.23 8.88
C ASP A 157 -13.23 10.13 7.51
N ALA A 158 -12.49 10.03 6.41
CA ALA A 158 -13.07 9.82 5.09
C ALA A 158 -13.86 8.51 5.02
N ILE A 159 -13.41 7.47 5.71
CA ILE A 159 -14.09 6.16 5.77
C ILE A 159 -15.43 6.25 6.52
N GLY A 160 -15.52 7.12 7.53
CA GLY A 160 -16.73 7.31 8.34
C GLY A 160 -17.86 8.05 7.63
N LYS A 161 -17.53 9.03 6.79
CA LYS A 161 -18.49 9.89 6.09
C LYS A 161 -19.33 9.15 5.05
N SER A 162 -18.81 8.10 4.45
CA SER A 162 -19.50 7.31 3.41
C SER A 162 -20.76 6.59 3.90
N ARG A 163 -20.88 6.31 5.20
CA ARG A 163 -22.04 5.59 5.77
C ARG A 163 -23.21 6.51 6.16
N SER A 164 -22.97 7.80 6.30
CA SER A 164 -23.97 8.78 6.72
C SER A 164 -24.86 9.27 5.56
N GLY A 165 -24.46 9.10 4.32
CA GLY A 165 -25.18 9.61 3.15
C GLY A 165 -26.29 8.70 2.60
N SER A 166 -26.48 7.49 3.12
CA SER A 166 -27.47 6.52 2.60
C SER A 166 -28.76 6.38 3.42
N MET A 167 -28.96 7.20 4.46
CA MET A 167 -30.20 7.16 5.26
C MET A 167 -30.94 8.49 5.17
N GLY A 168 -31.57 8.75 4.05
CA GLY A 168 -32.42 9.92 3.88
C GLY A 168 -33.06 10.05 2.53
N VAL A 169 -33.97 9.13 2.17
CA VAL A 169 -35.20 9.43 1.41
C VAL A 169 -36.20 8.31 1.70
N VAL A 170 -37.13 8.57 2.55
CA VAL A 170 -38.49 8.05 2.49
C VAL A 170 -39.39 9.25 2.51
#